data_6936946b8607bf9b65918d5ba1f0719d
#
_entry.id   6936946b8607bf9b65918d5ba1f0719d
#
_cell.length_a   1.000
_cell.length_b   1.000
_cell.length_c   1.000
_cell.angle_alpha   90.00
_cell.angle_beta   90.00
_cell.angle_gamma   90.00
#
_symmetry.space_group_name_H-M   'P 1'
#
loop_
_entity.id
_entity.type
_entity.pdbx_description
1 polymer ?
#
loop_
_entity_poly.entity_id
_entity_poly.type
_entity_poly.pdbx_seq_one_letter_code
_entity_poly.pdbx_strand_id
1 'polypeptide(L)'
;CFWYGATEPHRGYEYGSGVAKGGKKISDIDRVPAFWPDNETVRNDMLDYALEVEHFDAHLGRMLAALEERGELENTLVLVTADNGMPFPRSKGQQYELSTHLPLAAMWKAGVKNPGRIIDDYVSFIDFAPTFLDAAGLAWADSGMQPITGRSLFDIFAAEKGGQVNPERDHVLIGQERHDVGRPHDQGYPIRAILKNDVLYLHNYEPDRWPQGNPETGYLNTDGSPTKTLILEGRRDGSDVERWKQNFGKRPEEELYQTRKDPDCLENLADNPEYAALKEELKAQLQRELEDQEDPRAFGKGEIFEQYPYAQDNMRGFYERYMSGEKLNAGWVNKTDFESGPLD
;
A
#
# COMPACT_ATOMS: atom_id res chain seq x y z
N CYS A 1 -18.82 18.51 1.92
CA CYS A 1 -17.71 17.56 1.88
C CYS A 1 -16.43 18.28 1.46
N PHE A 2 -15.32 18.01 2.13
CA PHE A 2 -14.00 18.58 1.85
C PHE A 2 -12.99 17.43 1.80
N TRP A 3 -12.14 17.44 0.79
CA TRP A 3 -11.05 16.50 0.60
C TRP A 3 -9.72 17.27 0.66
N TYR A 4 -8.81 16.85 1.51
CA TYR A 4 -7.46 17.36 1.58
C TYR A 4 -6.47 16.26 1.19
N GLY A 5 -5.80 16.42 0.06
CA GLY A 5 -4.71 15.57 -0.38
C GLY A 5 -3.41 16.38 -0.36
N ALA A 6 -2.57 16.12 0.65
CA ALA A 6 -1.24 16.71 0.70
C ALA A 6 -0.30 16.03 -0.30
N THR A 7 0.77 16.72 -0.66
CA THR A 7 1.92 16.09 -1.32
C THR A 7 2.75 15.27 -0.31
N GLU A 8 2.81 15.73 0.92
CA GLU A 8 3.50 15.06 2.00
C GLU A 8 2.68 13.84 2.48
N PRO A 9 3.29 12.72 2.76
CA PRO A 9 4.74 12.41 2.79
C PRO A 9 5.28 11.78 1.50
N HIS A 10 4.76 12.13 0.31
CA HIS A 10 5.29 11.63 -0.96
C HIS A 10 6.79 11.94 -1.08
N ARG A 11 7.55 10.99 -1.65
CA ARG A 11 8.99 11.18 -1.82
C ARG A 11 9.30 12.40 -2.70
N GLY A 12 10.31 13.13 -2.31
CA GLY A 12 10.75 14.41 -2.88
C GLY A 12 11.50 15.25 -1.85
N TYR A 13 11.58 14.75 -0.62
CA TYR A 13 12.28 15.37 0.50
C TYR A 13 13.80 15.21 0.41
N GLU A 14 14.52 16.12 1.07
CA GLU A 14 15.98 16.13 1.10
C GLU A 14 16.53 15.12 2.10
N TYR A 15 17.51 14.32 1.68
CA TYR A 15 18.17 13.36 2.57
C TYR A 15 18.86 14.07 3.75
N GLY A 16 18.60 13.57 4.97
CA GLY A 16 19.10 14.12 6.23
C GLY A 16 18.24 15.25 6.80
N SER A 17 17.12 15.60 6.14
CA SER A 17 16.21 16.67 6.60
C SER A 17 15.57 16.35 7.95
N GLY A 18 15.25 15.09 8.23
CA GLY A 18 14.69 14.65 9.51
C GLY A 18 15.58 14.99 10.69
N VAL A 19 16.89 14.80 10.55
CA VAL A 19 17.89 15.18 11.56
C VAL A 19 18.15 16.69 11.55
N ALA A 20 18.46 17.24 10.37
CA ALA A 20 18.94 18.63 10.27
C ALA A 20 17.84 19.67 10.51
N LYS A 21 16.62 19.41 10.04
CA LYS A 21 15.48 20.33 10.14
C LYS A 21 14.47 19.88 11.20
N GLY A 22 14.22 18.58 11.32
CA GLY A 22 13.29 18.01 12.29
C GLY A 22 13.85 17.80 13.69
N GLY A 23 15.18 17.96 13.86
CA GLY A 23 15.83 17.75 15.16
C GLY A 23 15.78 16.30 15.66
N LYS A 24 15.48 15.35 14.77
CA LYS A 24 15.38 13.92 15.08
C LYS A 24 16.75 13.28 15.27
N LYS A 25 16.78 12.13 15.92
CA LYS A 25 18.01 11.34 16.15
C LYS A 25 17.86 9.98 15.48
N ILE A 26 18.97 9.41 15.05
CA ILE A 26 19.02 8.05 14.48
C ILE A 26 18.40 7.01 15.42
N SER A 27 18.54 7.22 16.74
CA SER A 27 17.95 6.37 17.79
C SER A 27 16.42 6.47 17.91
N ASP A 28 15.78 7.45 17.26
CA ASP A 28 14.33 7.60 17.31
C ASP A 28 13.61 6.59 16.39
N ILE A 29 14.35 5.90 15.54
CA ILE A 29 13.86 4.73 14.80
C ILE A 29 13.98 3.49 15.69
N ASP A 30 12.89 3.02 16.24
CA ASP A 30 12.85 1.84 17.11
C ASP A 30 13.16 0.55 16.32
N ARG A 31 12.62 0.44 15.09
CA ARG A 31 12.73 -0.76 14.26
C ARG A 31 12.91 -0.40 12.79
N VAL A 32 13.88 -1.02 12.15
CA VAL A 32 13.99 -1.09 10.69
C VAL A 32 13.41 -2.44 10.24
N PRO A 33 12.50 -2.51 9.24
CA PRO A 33 12.04 -3.77 8.66
C PRO A 33 13.22 -4.65 8.24
N ALA A 34 13.14 -5.96 8.47
CA ALA A 34 14.28 -6.87 8.29
C ALA A 34 14.75 -7.00 6.83
N PHE A 35 13.87 -6.67 5.87
CA PHE A 35 14.19 -6.63 4.45
C PHE A 35 14.91 -5.36 4.00
N TRP A 36 15.18 -4.39 4.88
CA TRP A 36 16.09 -3.26 4.64
C TRP A 36 17.35 -3.40 5.47
N PRO A 37 18.51 -2.89 5.00
CA PRO A 37 19.69 -2.82 5.81
C PRO A 37 19.50 -1.90 7.01
N ASP A 38 19.73 -2.39 8.23
CA ASP A 38 19.67 -1.54 9.43
C ASP A 38 21.00 -0.81 9.60
N ASN A 39 21.06 0.39 9.03
CA ASN A 39 22.23 1.27 9.11
C ASN A 39 21.81 2.74 9.11
N GLU A 40 22.80 3.63 9.24
CA GLU A 40 22.57 5.06 9.33
C GLU A 40 21.83 5.63 8.10
N THR A 41 22.13 5.14 6.90
CA THR A 41 21.51 5.61 5.65
C THR A 41 20.01 5.36 5.65
N VAL A 42 19.60 4.12 5.96
CA VAL A 42 18.18 3.73 5.98
C VAL A 42 17.43 4.43 7.11
N ARG A 43 18.05 4.52 8.29
CA ARG A 43 17.45 5.22 9.44
C ARG A 43 17.26 6.71 9.17
N ASN A 44 18.20 7.38 8.50
CA ASN A 44 18.03 8.76 8.04
C ASN A 44 16.88 8.89 7.03
N ASP A 45 16.82 8.02 6.03
CA ASP A 45 15.73 8.01 5.03
C ASP A 45 14.35 7.85 5.69
N MET A 46 14.25 7.00 6.74
CA MET A 46 13.03 6.85 7.55
C MET A 46 12.71 8.10 8.38
N LEU A 47 13.73 8.79 8.92
CA LEU A 47 13.53 10.04 9.68
C LEU A 47 13.10 11.20 8.77
N ASP A 48 13.59 11.23 7.54
CA ASP A 48 13.17 12.21 6.54
C ASP A 48 11.69 12.04 6.21
N TYR A 49 11.26 10.79 5.98
CA TYR A 49 9.85 10.44 5.81
C TYR A 49 8.99 10.84 7.04
N ALA A 50 9.48 10.56 8.25
CA ALA A 50 8.78 10.93 9.48
C ALA A 50 8.58 12.45 9.62
N LEU A 51 9.54 13.26 9.18
CA LEU A 51 9.41 14.72 9.16
C LEU A 51 8.26 15.19 8.25
N GLU A 52 8.09 14.55 7.09
CA GLU A 52 7.00 14.86 6.16
C GLU A 52 5.62 14.47 6.75
N VAL A 53 5.56 13.33 7.47
CA VAL A 53 4.34 12.93 8.21
C VAL A 53 3.98 13.97 9.27
N GLU A 54 4.96 14.48 10.03
CA GLU A 54 4.74 15.54 11.02
C GLU A 54 4.28 16.86 10.37
N HIS A 55 4.77 17.15 9.16
CA HIS A 55 4.32 18.32 8.41
C HIS A 55 2.84 18.19 8.02
N PHE A 56 2.42 17.02 7.54
CA PHE A 56 1.01 16.72 7.28
C PHE A 56 0.16 16.83 8.57
N ASP A 57 0.62 16.27 9.68
CA ASP A 57 -0.07 16.35 10.98
C ASP A 57 -0.27 17.80 11.45
N ALA A 58 0.72 18.65 11.26
CA ALA A 58 0.61 20.08 11.55
C ALA A 58 -0.46 20.78 10.68
N HIS A 59 -0.64 20.36 9.44
CA HIS A 59 -1.74 20.84 8.58
C HIS A 59 -3.10 20.38 9.10
N LEU A 60 -3.22 19.12 9.48
CA LEU A 60 -4.43 18.57 10.09
C LEU A 60 -4.80 19.37 11.34
N GLY A 61 -3.83 19.61 12.23
CA GLY A 61 -4.07 20.41 13.45
C GLY A 61 -4.65 21.80 13.15
N ARG A 62 -4.13 22.49 12.11
CA ARG A 62 -4.66 23.81 11.69
C ARG A 62 -6.09 23.71 11.13
N MET A 63 -6.40 22.65 10.38
CA MET A 63 -7.75 22.45 9.85
C MET A 63 -8.76 22.17 10.97
N LEU A 64 -8.40 21.35 11.95
CA LEU A 64 -9.25 21.08 13.11
C LEU A 64 -9.51 22.35 13.94
N ALA A 65 -8.48 23.17 14.18
CA ALA A 65 -8.62 24.46 14.86
C ALA A 65 -9.56 25.40 14.10
N ALA A 66 -9.45 25.48 12.77
CA ALA A 66 -10.34 26.30 11.97
C ALA A 66 -11.80 25.84 11.99
N LEU A 67 -12.07 24.53 12.09
CA LEU A 67 -13.42 24.00 12.29
C LEU A 67 -13.95 24.32 13.68
N GLU A 68 -13.11 24.22 14.70
CA GLU A 68 -13.48 24.53 16.09
C GLU A 68 -13.83 26.02 16.27
N GLU A 69 -13.01 26.93 15.72
CA GLU A 69 -13.27 28.38 15.72
C GLU A 69 -14.61 28.75 15.06
N ARG A 70 -15.08 27.95 14.11
CA ARG A 70 -16.37 28.15 13.44
C ARG A 70 -17.54 27.43 14.12
N GLY A 71 -17.27 26.65 15.15
CA GLY A 71 -18.29 25.83 15.83
C GLY A 71 -18.77 24.64 15.00
N GLU A 72 -18.03 24.24 13.96
CA GLU A 72 -18.42 23.16 13.03
C GLU A 72 -17.78 21.80 13.40
N LEU A 73 -16.79 21.77 14.29
CA LEU A 73 -16.05 20.55 14.63
C LEU A 73 -16.94 19.46 15.26
N GLU A 74 -17.95 19.86 16.05
CA GLU A 74 -18.91 18.92 16.66
C GLU A 74 -19.69 18.11 15.61
N ASN A 75 -20.06 18.76 14.51
CA ASN A 75 -20.89 18.18 13.44
C ASN A 75 -20.07 17.78 12.20
N THR A 76 -18.76 17.61 12.34
CA THR A 76 -17.87 17.21 11.25
C THR A 76 -17.32 15.80 11.48
N LEU A 77 -17.61 14.85 10.56
CA LEU A 77 -16.90 13.58 10.47
C LEU A 77 -15.54 13.83 9.79
N VAL A 78 -14.47 13.55 10.51
CA VAL A 78 -13.09 13.64 10.01
C VAL A 78 -12.52 12.24 9.91
N LEU A 79 -12.09 11.85 8.71
CA LEU A 79 -11.29 10.64 8.48
C LEU A 79 -9.88 11.05 8.05
N VAL A 80 -8.89 10.43 8.65
CA VAL A 80 -7.47 10.65 8.33
C VAL A 80 -6.85 9.32 7.98
N THR A 81 -6.24 9.23 6.81
CA THR A 81 -5.61 8.01 6.31
C THR A 81 -4.51 8.35 5.30
N ALA A 82 -3.84 7.33 4.75
CA ALA A 82 -2.93 7.41 3.61
C ALA A 82 -3.48 6.58 2.45
N ASP A 83 -3.07 6.87 1.22
CA ASP A 83 -3.50 6.15 0.02
C ASP A 83 -2.71 4.85 -0.22
N ASN A 84 -1.46 4.80 0.25
CA ASN A 84 -0.57 3.64 0.14
C ASN A 84 0.48 3.62 1.27
N GLY A 85 1.20 2.51 1.38
CA GLY A 85 2.34 2.40 2.27
C GLY A 85 3.47 3.36 1.91
N MET A 86 4.44 3.50 2.81
CA MET A 86 5.57 4.45 2.68
C MET A 86 6.36 4.22 1.39
N PRO A 87 6.98 5.29 0.80
CA PRO A 87 7.62 5.24 -0.52
C PRO A 87 9.01 4.58 -0.45
N PHE A 88 9.04 3.33 -0.05
CA PHE A 88 10.24 2.52 0.15
C PHE A 88 10.12 1.19 -0.57
N PRO A 89 11.26 0.50 -0.88
CA PRO A 89 11.24 -0.84 -1.45
C PRO A 89 10.40 -1.81 -0.59
N ARG A 90 9.68 -2.75 -1.23
CA ARG A 90 8.78 -3.73 -0.62
C ARG A 90 7.58 -3.13 0.15
N SER A 91 7.40 -1.81 0.14
CA SER A 91 6.25 -1.15 0.71
C SER A 91 5.35 -0.61 -0.41
N LYS A 92 5.56 0.61 -0.91
CA LYS A 92 4.75 1.14 -2.02
C LYS A 92 4.78 0.21 -3.26
N GLY A 93 3.61 -0.02 -3.85
CA GLY A 93 3.48 -0.86 -5.05
C GLY A 93 3.57 -2.37 -4.81
N GLN A 94 3.41 -2.81 -3.57
CA GLN A 94 3.32 -4.21 -3.14
C GLN A 94 2.04 -4.44 -2.33
N GLN A 95 1.79 -5.71 -1.93
CA GLN A 95 0.55 -6.09 -1.22
C GLN A 95 0.84 -6.78 0.12
N TYR A 96 1.96 -6.46 0.76
CA TYR A 96 2.34 -6.96 2.08
C TYR A 96 1.82 -6.05 3.19
N GLU A 97 1.94 -6.49 4.44
CA GLU A 97 1.46 -5.78 5.62
C GLU A 97 1.88 -4.29 5.64
N LEU A 98 3.16 -3.99 5.41
CA LEU A 98 3.67 -2.61 5.40
C LEU A 98 3.13 -1.76 4.22
N SER A 99 2.57 -2.40 3.19
CA SER A 99 2.02 -1.73 2.02
C SER A 99 0.54 -1.38 2.17
N THR A 100 -0.21 -2.22 2.88
CA THR A 100 -1.68 -2.21 2.87
C THR A 100 -2.32 -1.96 4.22
N HIS A 101 -1.61 -2.17 5.32
CA HIS A 101 -2.05 -1.80 6.66
C HIS A 101 -1.83 -0.29 6.88
N LEU A 102 -2.74 0.51 6.32
CA LEU A 102 -2.65 1.96 6.34
C LEU A 102 -3.17 2.54 7.65
N PRO A 103 -2.59 3.66 8.13
CA PRO A 103 -3.15 4.35 9.28
C PRO A 103 -4.56 4.82 8.97
N LEU A 104 -5.48 4.63 9.92
CA LEU A 104 -6.84 5.15 9.82
C LEU A 104 -7.28 5.68 11.17
N ALA A 105 -7.63 6.97 11.21
CA ALA A 105 -8.26 7.58 12.37
C ALA A 105 -9.59 8.23 11.98
N ALA A 106 -10.60 8.08 12.83
CA ALA A 106 -11.90 8.67 12.65
C ALA A 106 -12.27 9.52 13.88
N MET A 107 -12.72 10.74 13.65
CA MET A 107 -13.23 11.63 14.69
C MET A 107 -14.58 12.21 14.26
N TRP A 108 -15.58 12.11 15.13
CA TRP A 108 -16.87 12.76 14.95
C TRP A 108 -17.53 12.89 16.32
N LYS A 109 -17.46 14.07 16.91
CA LYS A 109 -17.93 14.30 18.29
C LYS A 109 -19.41 13.99 18.47
N ALA A 110 -20.25 14.30 17.48
CA ALA A 110 -21.69 14.02 17.54
C ALA A 110 -22.05 12.54 17.24
N GLY A 111 -21.19 11.76 16.59
CA GLY A 111 -21.53 10.43 16.07
C GLY A 111 -20.71 9.26 16.61
N VAL A 112 -19.46 9.48 17.04
CA VAL A 112 -18.59 8.41 17.55
C VAL A 112 -18.75 8.29 19.07
N LYS A 113 -19.22 7.12 19.53
CA LYS A 113 -19.32 6.83 20.95
C LYS A 113 -17.96 6.44 21.54
N ASN A 114 -17.75 6.79 22.81
CA ASN A 114 -16.57 6.46 23.60
C ASN A 114 -15.26 6.64 22.81
N PRO A 115 -14.88 7.89 22.43
CA PRO A 115 -13.70 8.16 21.60
C PRO A 115 -12.39 7.74 22.29
N GLY A 116 -11.30 7.61 21.51
CA GLY A 116 -10.00 7.15 21.99
C GLY A 116 -9.84 5.64 22.03
N ARG A 117 -10.77 4.90 21.41
CA ARG A 117 -10.68 3.44 21.26
C ARG A 117 -9.75 3.03 20.14
N ILE A 118 -9.15 1.85 20.28
CA ILE A 118 -8.50 1.12 19.20
C ILE A 118 -9.50 0.08 18.72
N ILE A 119 -9.67 -0.02 17.40
CA ILE A 119 -10.57 -0.95 16.71
C ILE A 119 -9.72 -1.94 15.93
N ASP A 120 -10.03 -3.23 16.08
CA ASP A 120 -9.33 -4.33 15.42
C ASP A 120 -10.12 -4.93 14.24
N ASP A 121 -11.32 -4.39 13.97
CA ASP A 121 -12.12 -4.77 12.81
C ASP A 121 -11.39 -4.40 11.53
N TYR A 122 -11.43 -5.27 10.51
CA TYR A 122 -10.89 -4.94 9.21
C TYR A 122 -11.76 -3.89 8.51
N VAL A 123 -11.13 -2.83 8.05
CA VAL A 123 -11.75 -1.72 7.32
C VAL A 123 -11.07 -1.57 5.96
N SER A 124 -11.85 -1.48 4.91
CA SER A 124 -11.37 -1.19 3.57
C SER A 124 -11.84 0.19 3.10
N PHE A 125 -11.14 0.82 2.16
CA PHE A 125 -11.55 2.13 1.61
C PHE A 125 -12.90 2.09 0.88
N ILE A 126 -13.36 0.92 0.43
CA ILE A 126 -14.70 0.73 -0.09
C ILE A 126 -15.80 1.02 0.96
N ASP A 127 -15.44 1.01 2.25
CA ASP A 127 -16.35 1.32 3.36
C ASP A 127 -16.61 2.82 3.52
N PHE A 128 -15.78 3.69 2.94
CA PHE A 128 -15.89 5.13 3.12
C PHE A 128 -17.11 5.73 2.40
N ALA A 129 -17.36 5.33 1.16
CA ALA A 129 -18.50 5.86 0.41
C ALA A 129 -19.85 5.59 1.11
N PRO A 130 -20.19 4.35 1.52
CA PRO A 130 -21.41 4.11 2.29
C PRO A 130 -21.43 4.85 3.63
N THR A 131 -20.29 4.99 4.31
CA THR A 131 -20.20 5.78 5.56
C THR A 131 -20.54 7.25 5.32
N PHE A 132 -20.05 7.86 4.24
CA PHE A 132 -20.34 9.26 3.94
C PHE A 132 -21.81 9.48 3.56
N LEU A 133 -22.41 8.55 2.84
CA LEU A 133 -23.83 8.63 2.52
C LEU A 133 -24.70 8.49 3.76
N ASP A 134 -24.39 7.55 4.64
CA ASP A 134 -25.09 7.39 5.91
C ASP A 134 -24.95 8.65 6.78
N ALA A 135 -23.75 9.23 6.88
CA ALA A 135 -23.52 10.47 7.60
C ALA A 135 -24.32 11.65 7.02
N ALA A 136 -24.57 11.65 5.72
CA ALA A 136 -25.38 12.66 5.03
C ALA A 136 -26.88 12.35 5.05
N GLY A 137 -27.31 11.19 5.58
CA GLY A 137 -28.70 10.74 5.57
C GLY A 137 -29.22 10.37 4.17
N LEU A 138 -28.33 9.95 3.27
CA LEU A 138 -28.63 9.58 1.87
C LEU A 138 -28.63 8.07 1.71
N ALA A 139 -29.67 7.53 1.05
CA ALA A 139 -29.68 6.10 0.73
C ALA A 139 -28.74 5.79 -0.44
N TRP A 140 -28.07 4.62 -0.38
CA TRP A 140 -27.19 4.16 -1.46
C TRP A 140 -27.90 4.11 -2.82
N ALA A 141 -29.15 3.64 -2.83
CA ALA A 141 -29.95 3.55 -4.06
C ALA A 141 -30.15 4.89 -4.79
N ASP A 142 -30.07 6.00 -4.06
CA ASP A 142 -30.26 7.36 -4.61
C ASP A 142 -28.93 7.98 -5.07
N SER A 143 -27.80 7.31 -4.83
CA SER A 143 -26.46 7.84 -5.13
C SER A 143 -26.08 7.77 -6.61
N GLY A 144 -26.69 6.86 -7.38
CA GLY A 144 -26.29 6.55 -8.76
C GLY A 144 -24.96 5.75 -8.86
N MET A 145 -24.42 5.27 -7.74
CA MET A 145 -23.21 4.44 -7.71
C MET A 145 -23.54 2.98 -8.09
N GLN A 146 -22.50 2.23 -8.46
CA GLN A 146 -22.60 0.78 -8.71
C GLN A 146 -23.03 0.02 -7.43
N PRO A 147 -23.41 -1.26 -7.52
CA PRO A 147 -23.76 -2.06 -6.35
C PRO A 147 -22.70 -1.95 -5.25
N ILE A 148 -23.17 -1.81 -4.01
CA ILE A 148 -22.28 -1.66 -2.84
C ILE A 148 -21.51 -2.97 -2.57
N THR A 149 -20.22 -2.87 -2.35
CA THR A 149 -19.37 -3.96 -1.88
C THR A 149 -18.78 -3.68 -0.49
N GLY A 150 -18.73 -2.41 -0.08
CA GLY A 150 -18.29 -1.98 1.25
C GLY A 150 -19.42 -1.96 2.28
N ARG A 151 -19.05 -1.68 3.54
CA ARG A 151 -19.97 -1.56 4.68
C ARG A 151 -19.75 -0.24 5.39
N SER A 152 -20.83 0.46 5.70
CA SER A 152 -20.74 1.69 6.50
C SER A 152 -20.07 1.44 7.85
N LEU A 153 -19.22 2.37 8.30
CA LEU A 153 -18.52 2.31 9.59
C LEU A 153 -19.42 2.73 10.77
N PHE A 154 -20.71 2.93 10.56
CA PHE A 154 -21.63 3.33 11.63
C PHE A 154 -21.80 2.27 12.71
N ASP A 155 -21.62 0.98 12.39
CA ASP A 155 -21.55 -0.09 13.39
C ASP A 155 -20.35 0.13 14.35
N ILE A 156 -19.20 0.50 13.83
CA ILE A 156 -18.00 0.84 14.61
C ILE A 156 -18.22 2.14 15.38
N PHE A 157 -18.78 3.18 14.76
CA PHE A 157 -19.01 4.47 15.42
C PHE A 157 -19.99 4.35 16.59
N ALA A 158 -21.03 3.51 16.47
CA ALA A 158 -22.04 3.29 17.49
C ALA A 158 -21.56 2.39 18.64
N ALA A 159 -20.47 1.65 18.48
CA ALA A 159 -19.96 0.77 19.51
C ALA A 159 -19.32 1.53 20.67
N GLU A 160 -19.40 0.96 21.87
CA GLU A 160 -18.79 1.53 23.08
C GLU A 160 -17.45 0.86 23.43
N LYS A 161 -17.20 -0.35 22.88
CA LYS A 161 -16.00 -1.14 23.15
C LYS A 161 -14.95 -0.93 22.03
N GLY A 162 -13.69 -1.09 22.39
CA GLY A 162 -12.60 -1.28 21.46
C GLY A 162 -12.40 -2.77 21.10
N GLY A 163 -11.34 -3.06 20.36
CA GLY A 163 -11.08 -4.40 19.85
C GLY A 163 -11.96 -4.72 18.63
N GLN A 164 -12.23 -5.99 18.37
CA GLN A 164 -13.17 -6.40 17.34
C GLN A 164 -14.60 -6.14 17.79
N VAL A 165 -15.28 -5.26 17.07
CA VAL A 165 -16.63 -4.79 17.37
C VAL A 165 -17.67 -5.59 16.60
N ASN A 166 -17.43 -5.83 15.31
CA ASN A 166 -18.30 -6.59 14.43
C ASN A 166 -17.59 -7.85 13.91
N PRO A 167 -18.00 -9.06 14.34
CA PRO A 167 -17.36 -10.31 13.91
C PRO A 167 -17.39 -10.56 12.39
N GLU A 168 -18.28 -9.89 11.66
CA GLU A 168 -18.34 -10.01 10.19
C GLU A 168 -17.25 -9.21 9.47
N ARG A 169 -16.52 -8.34 10.21
CA ARG A 169 -15.36 -7.60 9.70
C ARG A 169 -14.07 -8.36 10.00
N ASP A 170 -14.04 -9.64 9.63
CA ASP A 170 -12.95 -10.57 9.93
C ASP A 170 -11.86 -10.63 8.84
N HIS A 171 -12.07 -9.93 7.72
CA HIS A 171 -11.13 -9.93 6.59
C HIS A 171 -11.27 -8.69 5.69
N VAL A 172 -10.27 -8.50 4.83
CA VAL A 172 -10.30 -7.58 3.68
C VAL A 172 -9.72 -8.24 2.45
N LEU A 173 -10.24 -7.85 1.27
CA LEU A 173 -9.61 -8.17 -0.01
C LEU A 173 -8.62 -7.09 -0.40
N ILE A 174 -7.53 -7.50 -1.01
CA ILE A 174 -6.44 -6.64 -1.48
C ILE A 174 -6.18 -7.00 -2.95
N GLY A 175 -5.92 -6.01 -3.80
CA GLY A 175 -5.67 -6.29 -5.20
C GLY A 175 -4.85 -5.21 -5.89
N GLN A 176 -4.17 -5.63 -6.95
CA GLN A 176 -3.42 -4.76 -7.83
C GLN A 176 -3.48 -5.30 -9.25
N GLU A 177 -3.49 -4.42 -10.24
CA GLU A 177 -3.26 -4.76 -11.64
C GLU A 177 -1.93 -4.19 -12.11
N ARG A 178 -1.85 -2.89 -12.26
CA ARG A 178 -0.66 -2.18 -12.70
C ARG A 178 -0.42 -0.98 -11.81
N HIS A 179 0.78 -0.87 -11.25
CA HIS A 179 1.18 0.29 -10.47
C HIS A 179 1.83 1.34 -11.38
N ASP A 180 2.84 0.92 -12.15
CA ASP A 180 3.58 1.84 -13.02
C ASP A 180 3.98 1.16 -14.35
N VAL A 181 4.67 1.92 -15.20
CA VAL A 181 5.23 1.47 -16.48
C VAL A 181 6.59 0.76 -16.29
N GLY A 182 7.26 0.42 -17.38
CA GLY A 182 8.63 -0.12 -17.39
C GLY A 182 8.73 -1.64 -17.50
N ARG A 183 7.60 -2.33 -17.68
CA ARG A 183 7.55 -3.71 -18.16
C ARG A 183 7.25 -3.72 -19.67
N PRO A 184 7.63 -4.78 -20.40
CA PRO A 184 7.24 -4.95 -21.80
C PRO A 184 5.73 -4.74 -22.00
N HIS A 185 5.36 -4.01 -23.05
CA HIS A 185 3.98 -3.75 -23.44
C HIS A 185 3.12 -3.04 -22.37
N ASP A 186 3.75 -2.28 -21.48
CA ASP A 186 3.12 -1.63 -20.31
C ASP A 186 2.34 -2.62 -19.42
N GLN A 187 2.78 -3.89 -19.40
CA GLN A 187 2.14 -4.94 -18.59
C GLN A 187 2.15 -4.62 -17.10
N GLY A 188 1.09 -5.08 -16.41
CA GLY A 188 0.99 -5.00 -14.97
C GLY A 188 1.72 -6.11 -14.22
N TYR A 189 1.58 -6.10 -12.89
CA TYR A 189 1.90 -7.21 -11.99
C TYR A 189 0.65 -7.50 -11.16
N PRO A 190 -0.25 -8.33 -11.70
CA PRO A 190 -1.56 -8.55 -11.09
C PRO A 190 -1.48 -9.47 -9.87
N ILE A 191 -2.12 -8.99 -8.78
CA ILE A 191 -2.22 -9.70 -7.51
C ILE A 191 -3.67 -9.64 -7.04
N ARG A 192 -4.17 -10.72 -6.44
CA ARG A 192 -5.34 -10.73 -5.56
C ARG A 192 -4.96 -11.38 -4.24
N ALA A 193 -5.45 -10.83 -3.16
CA ALA A 193 -5.12 -11.30 -1.83
C ALA A 193 -6.31 -11.18 -0.87
N ILE A 194 -6.28 -11.98 0.18
CA ILE A 194 -7.18 -11.89 1.32
C ILE A 194 -6.34 -11.86 2.60
N LEU A 195 -6.60 -10.87 3.44
CA LEU A 195 -6.08 -10.82 4.80
C LEU A 195 -7.23 -11.13 5.76
N LYS A 196 -7.13 -12.25 6.47
CA LYS A 196 -8.15 -12.73 7.41
C LYS A 196 -7.50 -13.25 8.69
N ASN A 197 -7.95 -12.75 9.84
CA ASN A 197 -7.46 -13.18 11.15
C ASN A 197 -5.92 -13.21 11.23
N ASP A 198 -5.28 -12.14 10.80
CA ASP A 198 -3.82 -11.98 10.75
C ASP A 198 -3.09 -12.99 9.81
N VAL A 199 -3.81 -13.63 8.90
CA VAL A 199 -3.21 -14.48 7.85
C VAL A 199 -3.44 -13.86 6.49
N LEU A 200 -2.36 -13.54 5.80
CA LEU A 200 -2.35 -12.96 4.47
C LEU A 200 -2.06 -14.06 3.44
N TYR A 201 -3.03 -14.32 2.56
CA TYR A 201 -2.84 -15.14 1.36
C TYR A 201 -2.81 -14.26 0.12
N LEU A 202 -1.79 -14.44 -0.74
CA LEU A 202 -1.65 -13.72 -2.01
C LEU A 202 -1.56 -14.72 -3.16
N HIS A 203 -2.22 -14.37 -4.27
CA HIS A 203 -2.07 -15.03 -5.56
C HIS A 203 -1.47 -14.07 -6.58
N ASN A 204 -0.26 -14.40 -7.06
CA ASN A 204 0.45 -13.67 -8.11
C ASN A 204 0.11 -14.32 -9.45
N TYR A 205 -0.63 -13.63 -10.32
CA TYR A 205 -1.08 -14.19 -11.61
C TYR A 205 0.01 -14.30 -12.65
N GLU A 206 1.08 -13.53 -12.49
CA GLU A 206 2.19 -13.44 -13.46
C GLU A 206 3.54 -13.53 -12.74
N PRO A 207 3.87 -14.68 -12.12
CA PRO A 207 5.06 -14.84 -11.27
C PRO A 207 6.38 -14.69 -12.03
N ASP A 208 6.38 -14.85 -13.34
CA ASP A 208 7.55 -14.66 -14.20
C ASP A 208 7.90 -13.18 -14.42
N ARG A 209 7.00 -12.26 -14.14
CA ARG A 209 7.23 -10.81 -14.25
C ARG A 209 7.96 -10.29 -13.01
N TRP A 210 8.62 -9.14 -13.16
CA TRP A 210 9.27 -8.45 -12.05
C TRP A 210 8.24 -7.62 -11.25
N PRO A 211 8.08 -7.88 -9.94
CA PRO A 211 7.00 -7.25 -9.15
C PRO A 211 7.19 -5.74 -8.99
N GLN A 212 8.43 -5.26 -8.96
CA GLN A 212 8.75 -3.83 -8.84
C GLN A 212 9.04 -3.12 -10.18
N GLY A 213 8.72 -3.76 -11.32
CA GLY A 213 9.14 -3.32 -12.64
C GLY A 213 10.50 -3.91 -13.03
N ASN A 214 10.81 -3.87 -14.33
CA ASN A 214 12.00 -4.49 -14.85
C ASN A 214 13.29 -3.84 -14.34
N PRO A 215 14.34 -4.63 -14.06
CA PRO A 215 15.64 -4.13 -13.62
C PRO A 215 16.26 -3.12 -14.58
N GLU A 216 16.28 -3.43 -15.86
CA GLU A 216 16.88 -2.61 -16.93
C GLU A 216 16.16 -1.26 -17.13
N THR A 217 14.91 -1.16 -16.69
CA THR A 217 14.14 0.11 -16.68
C THR A 217 14.12 0.81 -15.31
N GLY A 218 14.87 0.32 -14.34
CA GLY A 218 15.08 0.99 -13.06
C GLY A 218 14.05 0.67 -11.98
N TYR A 219 13.34 -0.46 -12.06
CA TYR A 219 12.35 -0.89 -11.06
C TYR A 219 11.31 0.20 -10.77
N LEU A 220 10.59 0.64 -11.80
CA LEU A 220 9.79 1.86 -11.77
C LEU A 220 8.62 1.87 -10.78
N ASN A 221 8.21 0.71 -10.26
CA ASN A 221 7.18 0.64 -9.21
C ASN A 221 7.68 1.10 -7.82
N THR A 222 8.98 1.39 -7.68
CA THR A 222 9.58 1.82 -6.42
C THR A 222 10.32 3.13 -6.61
N ASP A 223 9.98 4.14 -5.81
CA ASP A 223 10.63 5.44 -5.85
C ASP A 223 12.14 5.34 -5.59
N GLY A 224 12.92 6.16 -6.28
CA GLY A 224 14.35 6.32 -6.06
C GLY A 224 14.62 6.88 -4.66
N SER A 225 15.52 6.23 -3.93
CA SER A 225 15.81 6.58 -2.54
C SER A 225 17.21 6.12 -2.13
N PRO A 226 17.77 6.71 -1.07
CA PRO A 226 19.01 6.18 -0.48
C PRO A 226 18.88 4.70 -0.10
N THR A 227 17.74 4.30 0.46
CA THR A 227 17.45 2.90 0.81
C THR A 227 17.43 2.00 -0.43
N LYS A 228 16.75 2.39 -1.52
CA LYS A 228 16.73 1.63 -2.78
C LYS A 228 18.13 1.49 -3.36
N THR A 229 18.87 2.60 -3.46
CA THR A 229 20.24 2.60 -3.99
C THR A 229 21.13 1.63 -3.23
N LEU A 230 21.08 1.66 -1.88
CA LEU A 230 21.88 0.78 -1.04
C LEU A 230 21.58 -0.72 -1.28
N ILE A 231 20.31 -1.09 -1.43
CA ILE A 231 19.91 -2.47 -1.71
C ILE A 231 20.39 -2.92 -3.10
N LEU A 232 20.29 -2.05 -4.10
CA LEU A 232 20.77 -2.35 -5.46
C LEU A 232 22.30 -2.48 -5.52
N GLU A 233 23.03 -1.64 -4.79
CA GLU A 233 24.49 -1.75 -4.67
C GLU A 233 24.90 -3.06 -4.00
N GLY A 234 24.24 -3.44 -2.89
CA GLY A 234 24.50 -4.72 -2.20
C GLY A 234 24.30 -5.95 -3.09
N ARG A 235 23.34 -5.89 -4.06
CA ARG A 235 23.24 -6.94 -5.09
C ARG A 235 24.44 -6.90 -6.06
N ARG A 236 24.79 -5.71 -6.56
CA ARG A 236 25.79 -5.53 -7.60
C ARG A 236 27.19 -5.95 -7.14
N ASP A 237 27.54 -5.66 -5.91
CA ASP A 237 28.83 -6.02 -5.31
C ASP A 237 28.82 -7.41 -4.62
N GLY A 238 27.65 -8.05 -4.52
CA GLY A 238 27.46 -9.35 -3.90
C GLY A 238 27.42 -9.35 -2.37
N SER A 239 27.43 -8.19 -1.74
CA SER A 239 27.47 -8.09 -0.27
C SER A 239 26.10 -8.40 0.38
N ASP A 240 24.97 -8.14 -0.30
CA ASP A 240 23.64 -8.38 0.23
C ASP A 240 22.59 -8.73 -0.85
N VAL A 241 22.83 -9.85 -1.53
CA VAL A 241 21.93 -10.35 -2.58
C VAL A 241 20.56 -10.75 -2.03
N GLU A 242 20.54 -11.22 -0.78
CA GLU A 242 19.27 -11.71 -0.16
C GLU A 242 18.27 -10.58 0.05
N ARG A 243 18.69 -9.42 0.58
CA ARG A 243 17.78 -8.27 0.71
C ARG A 243 17.30 -7.76 -0.64
N TRP A 244 18.16 -7.79 -1.67
CA TRP A 244 17.70 -7.47 -3.01
C TRP A 244 16.59 -8.43 -3.48
N LYS A 245 16.75 -9.75 -3.29
CA LYS A 245 15.70 -10.72 -3.62
C LYS A 245 14.39 -10.45 -2.87
N GLN A 246 14.47 -10.15 -1.59
CA GLN A 246 13.31 -9.85 -0.77
C GLN A 246 12.55 -8.60 -1.25
N ASN A 247 13.26 -7.59 -1.77
CA ASN A 247 12.66 -6.33 -2.22
C ASN A 247 12.24 -6.37 -3.70
N PHE A 248 13.07 -6.92 -4.58
CA PHE A 248 12.94 -6.79 -6.04
C PHE A 248 12.82 -8.11 -6.78
N GLY A 249 13.18 -9.24 -6.17
CA GLY A 249 13.13 -10.56 -6.79
C GLY A 249 11.72 -10.99 -7.20
N LYS A 250 11.66 -11.89 -8.18
CA LYS A 250 10.41 -12.53 -8.61
C LYS A 250 9.73 -13.25 -7.46
N ARG A 251 8.42 -13.37 -7.50
CA ARG A 251 7.59 -14.01 -6.47
C ARG A 251 7.03 -15.33 -6.95
N PRO A 252 6.78 -16.30 -6.06
CA PRO A 252 6.04 -17.49 -6.41
C PRO A 252 4.58 -17.16 -6.75
N GLU A 253 3.87 -18.09 -7.34
CA GLU A 253 2.44 -17.95 -7.66
C GLU A 253 1.60 -17.73 -6.40
N GLU A 254 1.90 -18.44 -5.31
CA GLU A 254 1.17 -18.35 -4.05
C GLU A 254 2.09 -17.96 -2.90
N GLU A 255 1.60 -17.06 -2.06
CA GLU A 255 2.29 -16.66 -0.83
C GLU A 255 1.30 -16.71 0.35
N LEU A 256 1.79 -17.12 1.54
CA LEU A 256 1.01 -17.17 2.76
C LEU A 256 1.85 -16.70 3.95
N TYR A 257 1.35 -15.74 4.72
CA TYR A 257 2.07 -15.16 5.84
C TYR A 257 1.18 -15.04 7.08
N GLN A 258 1.76 -15.20 8.27
CA GLN A 258 1.12 -14.87 9.54
C GLN A 258 1.58 -13.47 9.98
N THR A 259 0.85 -12.43 9.60
CA THR A 259 1.30 -11.01 9.72
C THR A 259 1.60 -10.58 11.15
N ARG A 260 0.92 -11.15 12.16
CA ARG A 260 1.22 -10.86 13.56
C ARG A 260 2.55 -11.45 14.05
N LYS A 261 2.97 -12.60 13.52
CA LYS A 261 4.25 -13.25 13.88
C LYS A 261 5.39 -12.81 12.98
N ASP A 262 5.08 -12.58 11.72
CA ASP A 262 5.99 -12.16 10.66
C ASP A 262 5.43 -10.89 9.97
N PRO A 263 5.49 -9.73 10.64
CA PRO A 263 4.98 -8.47 10.11
C PRO A 263 5.76 -7.99 8.87
N ASP A 264 6.94 -8.53 8.62
CA ASP A 264 7.75 -8.25 7.43
C ASP A 264 7.40 -9.16 6.24
N CYS A 265 6.54 -10.17 6.44
CA CYS A 265 6.10 -11.13 5.43
C CYS A 265 7.31 -11.77 4.70
N LEU A 266 8.26 -12.32 5.44
CA LEU A 266 9.48 -12.93 4.90
C LEU A 266 9.44 -14.46 4.87
N GLU A 267 8.68 -15.08 5.76
CA GLU A 267 8.52 -16.54 5.83
C GLU A 267 7.26 -16.98 5.06
N ASN A 268 7.44 -17.30 3.78
CA ASN A 268 6.32 -17.82 2.97
C ASN A 268 5.94 -19.23 3.40
N LEU A 269 4.73 -19.39 3.94
CA LEU A 269 4.17 -20.63 4.46
C LEU A 269 3.31 -21.39 3.43
N ALA A 270 3.21 -20.92 2.17
CA ALA A 270 2.31 -21.48 1.16
C ALA A 270 2.59 -22.96 0.86
N ASP A 271 3.86 -23.38 0.94
CA ASP A 271 4.29 -24.77 0.71
C ASP A 271 4.44 -25.59 2.00
N ASN A 272 4.15 -25.01 3.18
CA ASN A 272 4.22 -25.72 4.44
C ASN A 272 2.96 -26.59 4.63
N PRO A 273 3.09 -27.94 4.75
CA PRO A 273 1.94 -28.84 4.88
C PRO A 273 1.03 -28.55 6.09
N GLU A 274 1.56 -27.94 7.14
CA GLU A 274 0.76 -27.57 8.33
C GLU A 274 -0.27 -26.48 8.02
N TYR A 275 -0.01 -25.68 6.99
CA TYR A 275 -0.89 -24.57 6.56
C TYR A 275 -1.71 -24.91 5.32
N ALA A 276 -1.59 -26.10 4.74
CA ALA A 276 -2.25 -26.45 3.49
C ALA A 276 -3.77 -26.29 3.55
N ALA A 277 -4.41 -26.74 4.62
CA ALA A 277 -5.87 -26.61 4.79
C ALA A 277 -6.31 -25.14 4.90
N LEU A 278 -5.58 -24.35 5.66
CA LEU A 278 -5.86 -22.91 5.81
C LEU A 278 -5.65 -22.17 4.50
N LYS A 279 -4.58 -22.46 3.77
CA LYS A 279 -4.32 -21.88 2.45
C LYS A 279 -5.49 -22.15 1.50
N GLU A 280 -5.95 -23.39 1.41
CA GLU A 280 -7.08 -23.76 0.53
C GLU A 280 -8.39 -23.09 0.96
N GLU A 281 -8.63 -22.91 2.27
CA GLU A 281 -9.79 -22.18 2.78
C GLU A 281 -9.77 -20.72 2.33
N LEU A 282 -8.63 -20.01 2.53
CA LEU A 282 -8.47 -18.60 2.15
C LEU A 282 -8.54 -18.42 0.63
N LYS A 283 -7.89 -19.30 -0.13
CA LYS A 283 -7.97 -19.32 -1.59
C LYS A 283 -9.40 -19.46 -2.10
N ALA A 284 -10.14 -20.42 -1.53
CA ALA A 284 -11.54 -20.65 -1.90
C ALA A 284 -12.44 -19.48 -1.49
N GLN A 285 -12.20 -18.84 -0.36
CA GLN A 285 -12.92 -17.63 0.05
C GLN A 285 -12.63 -16.47 -0.90
N LEU A 286 -11.36 -16.18 -1.16
CA LEU A 286 -10.95 -15.16 -2.11
C LEU A 286 -11.60 -15.36 -3.47
N GLN A 287 -11.56 -16.58 -4.02
CA GLN A 287 -12.16 -16.89 -5.32
C GLN A 287 -13.67 -16.60 -5.34
N ARG A 288 -14.43 -17.04 -4.33
CA ARG A 288 -15.88 -16.78 -4.24
C ARG A 288 -16.18 -15.28 -4.19
N GLU A 289 -15.45 -14.53 -3.39
CA GLU A 289 -15.71 -13.08 -3.24
C GLU A 289 -15.32 -12.29 -4.49
N LEU A 290 -14.29 -12.71 -5.22
CA LEU A 290 -13.96 -12.14 -6.52
C LEU A 290 -15.04 -12.47 -7.58
N GLU A 291 -15.59 -13.69 -7.54
CA GLU A 291 -16.74 -14.08 -8.41
C GLU A 291 -17.99 -13.26 -8.10
N ASP A 292 -18.30 -13.08 -6.81
CA ASP A 292 -19.45 -12.27 -6.36
C ASP A 292 -19.33 -10.79 -6.77
N GLN A 293 -18.09 -10.30 -6.86
CA GLN A 293 -17.78 -8.94 -7.31
C GLN A 293 -17.56 -8.83 -8.83
N GLU A 294 -17.74 -9.94 -9.57
CA GLU A 294 -17.55 -10.01 -11.02
C GLU A 294 -16.12 -9.61 -11.47
N ASP A 295 -15.10 -9.88 -10.64
CA ASP A 295 -13.70 -9.61 -11.02
C ASP A 295 -13.31 -10.44 -12.24
N PRO A 296 -12.87 -9.83 -13.36
CA PRO A 296 -12.51 -10.56 -14.58
C PRO A 296 -11.47 -11.66 -14.37
N ARG A 297 -10.56 -11.51 -13.39
CA ARG A 297 -9.54 -12.54 -13.09
C ARG A 297 -10.13 -13.81 -12.53
N ALA A 298 -11.19 -13.72 -11.74
CA ALA A 298 -11.91 -14.90 -11.22
C ALA A 298 -12.50 -15.78 -12.34
N PHE A 299 -12.74 -15.19 -13.52
CA PHE A 299 -13.29 -15.87 -14.69
C PHE A 299 -12.27 -16.13 -15.81
N GLY A 300 -10.98 -16.02 -15.52
CA GLY A 300 -9.90 -16.21 -16.49
C GLY A 300 -9.87 -15.14 -17.62
N LYS A 301 -10.41 -13.95 -17.36
CA LYS A 301 -10.50 -12.84 -18.33
C LYS A 301 -9.61 -11.68 -17.96
N GLY A 302 -8.53 -11.93 -17.21
CA GLY A 302 -7.64 -10.89 -16.70
C GLY A 302 -6.88 -10.11 -17.78
N GLU A 303 -6.80 -10.65 -19.02
CA GLU A 303 -6.17 -9.95 -20.14
C GLU A 303 -6.86 -8.62 -20.50
N ILE A 304 -8.10 -8.40 -20.07
CA ILE A 304 -8.79 -7.12 -20.28
C ILE A 304 -8.04 -5.95 -19.63
N PHE A 305 -7.38 -6.18 -18.49
CA PHE A 305 -6.63 -5.14 -17.80
C PHE A 305 -5.36 -4.71 -18.54
N GLU A 306 -4.78 -5.60 -19.35
CA GLU A 306 -3.62 -5.28 -20.21
C GLU A 306 -4.01 -4.44 -21.43
N GLN A 307 -5.30 -4.41 -21.80
CA GLN A 307 -5.80 -3.61 -22.92
C GLN A 307 -6.03 -2.14 -22.55
N TYR A 308 -6.13 -1.81 -21.25
CA TYR A 308 -6.27 -0.43 -20.82
C TYR A 308 -4.95 0.31 -21.01
N PRO A 309 -4.94 1.45 -21.74
CA PRO A 309 -3.73 2.25 -21.89
C PRO A 309 -3.31 2.81 -20.53
N TYR A 310 -2.00 2.95 -20.34
CA TYR A 310 -1.50 3.68 -19.19
C TYR A 310 -2.02 5.12 -19.20
N ALA A 311 -2.41 5.63 -18.03
CA ALA A 311 -3.11 6.91 -17.91
C ALA A 311 -2.29 8.09 -18.47
N GLN A 312 -0.98 8.06 -18.28
CA GLN A 312 -0.07 9.12 -18.67
C GLN A 312 0.50 8.84 -20.07
N ASP A 313 -0.06 9.49 -21.10
CA ASP A 313 0.22 9.21 -22.53
C ASP A 313 1.71 9.23 -22.91
N ASN A 314 2.47 10.20 -22.37
CA ASN A 314 3.89 10.32 -22.65
C ASN A 314 4.76 9.23 -22.03
N MET A 315 4.21 8.43 -21.13
CA MET A 315 4.90 7.31 -20.50
C MET A 315 4.56 5.95 -21.14
N ARG A 316 3.59 5.89 -22.04
CA ARG A 316 3.20 4.66 -22.72
C ARG A 316 4.34 4.06 -23.56
N GLY A 317 4.45 2.74 -23.55
CA GLY A 317 5.51 2.03 -24.24
C GLY A 317 6.89 2.37 -23.68
N PHE A 318 7.00 2.67 -22.39
CA PHE A 318 8.26 3.09 -21.78
C PHE A 318 9.37 2.06 -22.00
N TYR A 319 9.07 0.76 -21.82
CA TYR A 319 10.05 -0.30 -21.96
C TYR A 319 10.65 -0.34 -23.36
N GLU A 320 9.81 -0.44 -24.39
CA GLU A 320 10.25 -0.56 -25.79
C GLU A 320 11.01 0.68 -26.24
N ARG A 321 10.53 1.86 -25.87
CA ARG A 321 11.15 3.14 -26.20
C ARG A 321 12.53 3.26 -25.53
N TYR A 322 12.62 2.92 -24.24
CA TYR A 322 13.88 2.95 -23.51
C TYR A 322 14.89 1.95 -24.09
N MET A 323 14.45 0.69 -24.32
CA MET A 323 15.30 -0.36 -24.88
C MET A 323 15.74 -0.07 -26.32
N SER A 324 14.99 0.74 -27.08
CA SER A 324 15.41 1.23 -28.40
C SER A 324 16.40 2.39 -28.34
N GLY A 325 16.74 2.87 -27.14
CA GLY A 325 17.71 3.94 -26.92
C GLY A 325 17.11 5.35 -26.86
N GLU A 326 15.78 5.48 -26.76
CA GLU A 326 15.15 6.78 -26.53
C GLU A 326 15.54 7.31 -25.14
N LYS A 327 15.85 8.60 -25.05
CA LYS A 327 16.15 9.25 -23.77
C LYS A 327 14.85 9.57 -23.04
N LEU A 328 14.41 8.65 -22.21
CA LEU A 328 13.26 8.83 -21.33
C LEU A 328 13.69 9.24 -19.92
N ASN A 329 12.84 9.99 -19.26
CA ASN A 329 13.04 10.38 -17.86
C ASN A 329 11.84 9.90 -17.03
N ALA A 330 12.13 9.00 -16.11
CA ALA A 330 11.22 8.64 -15.03
C ALA A 330 11.67 9.43 -13.79
N GLY A 331 11.05 10.60 -13.57
CA GLY A 331 11.50 11.59 -12.57
C GLY A 331 11.46 11.13 -11.13
N TRP A 332 10.81 9.99 -10.85
CA TRP A 332 10.68 9.42 -9.50
C TRP A 332 11.73 8.35 -9.18
N VAL A 333 12.65 8.02 -10.08
CA VAL A 333 13.75 7.08 -9.84
C VAL A 333 15.11 7.71 -10.10
N ASN A 334 16.15 7.17 -9.45
CA ASN A 334 17.51 7.60 -9.66
C ASN A 334 18.10 6.98 -10.94
N LYS A 335 19.03 7.68 -11.58
CA LYS A 335 19.78 7.10 -12.72
C LYS A 335 20.57 5.85 -12.34
N THR A 336 20.96 5.74 -11.10
CA THR A 336 21.66 4.58 -10.52
C THR A 336 20.77 3.38 -10.30
N ASP A 337 19.45 3.51 -10.43
CA ASP A 337 18.50 2.41 -10.23
C ASP A 337 18.43 1.45 -11.43
N PHE A 338 18.88 1.91 -12.61
CA PHE A 338 18.83 1.14 -13.85
C PHE A 338 19.95 0.10 -13.88
N GLU A 339 19.61 -1.15 -14.20
CA GLU A 339 20.59 -2.17 -14.48
C GLU A 339 21.10 -2.07 -15.92
N SER A 340 22.32 -2.57 -16.17
CA SER A 340 22.94 -2.49 -17.50
C SER A 340 22.28 -3.40 -18.55
N GLY A 341 21.37 -4.26 -18.13
CA GLY A 341 20.62 -5.20 -18.98
C GLY A 341 19.65 -6.03 -18.15
N PRO A 342 18.85 -6.87 -18.81
CA PRO A 342 17.96 -7.80 -18.15
C PRO A 342 18.68 -8.70 -17.14
N LEU A 343 18.01 -9.05 -16.06
CA LEU A 343 18.46 -10.04 -15.09
C LEU A 343 17.65 -11.34 -15.26
N ASP A 344 18.27 -12.47 -14.92
CA ASP A 344 17.64 -13.80 -14.97
C ASP A 344 16.67 -14.05 -13.81
#